data_3ccfbbfc097c06e9d1d9473eadb0de53
#
_entry.id   3ccfbbfc097c06e9d1d9473eadb0de53
#
_cell.length_a   1.000
_cell.length_b   1.000
_cell.length_c   1.000
_cell.angle_alpha   90.00
_cell.angle_beta   90.00
_cell.angle_gamma   90.00
#
_symmetry.space_group_name_H-M   'P 1'
#
loop_
_entity.id
_entity.type
_entity.pdbx_description
1 polymer ?
#
loop_
_entity_poly.entity_id
_entity_poly.type
_entity_poly.pdbx_seq_one_letter_code
_entity_poly.pdbx_strand_id
1 'polypeptide(L)'
;MTTTLLTGARVWDGLADAARDGVDVLVEDGRITRVEHRIEAPPGAEVIDLPGHTLTPGFMDCHTHVTVFPQITSALISSPTAQALQALPVLRDLLHAGFTTIRDLMTADPAYSTLDLRDAVARGVVDGPRMLVAPHLISARGGHGDFSGTIGDQFQGPGRPLELAAADGPDEIRTRVREEIRAGADWVKFGATGGFSSPSDDPEQVTYSEQEMTALVEAARDLGIPVTPHCYGDEGVRRAVTAGVRSIEHGNLAGPGALRMIEDAGIFLVPTQYTVLNHADHAFDAEYWATSPAFKQRKFQKYQRQLLETAEHLAASEVRIAFGTDAGMFPHAENWREFPMMVAHGISPVRALRAATSVAAELLGLDDLGVIAPEKTADLIAMPGDPLTDIEVTGEVDLVMKEGTVHRRPAAPSA
;
A
#
# COMPACT_ATOMS: atom_id res chain seq x y z
N MET A 1 -22.88 9.05 22.30
CA MET A 1 -23.17 8.00 21.30
C MET A 1 -23.44 8.69 19.99
N THR A 2 -22.64 8.39 18.99
CA THR A 2 -22.86 8.91 17.64
C THR A 2 -23.57 7.84 16.84
N THR A 3 -24.73 8.20 16.25
CA THR A 3 -25.52 7.29 15.42
C THR A 3 -25.69 7.89 14.05
N THR A 4 -25.28 7.17 13.01
CA THR A 4 -25.39 7.60 11.61
C THR A 4 -26.10 6.52 10.80
N LEU A 5 -27.08 6.90 10.01
CA LEU A 5 -27.78 6.04 9.07
C LEU A 5 -27.41 6.44 7.64
N LEU A 6 -26.81 5.53 6.90
CA LEU A 6 -26.48 5.69 5.49
C LEU A 6 -27.59 5.05 4.65
N THR A 7 -28.22 5.83 3.75
CA THR A 7 -29.37 5.41 2.93
C THR A 7 -29.18 5.75 1.46
N GLY A 8 -30.03 5.19 0.61
CA GLY A 8 -30.12 5.58 -0.81
C GLY A 8 -29.01 5.07 -1.69
N ALA A 9 -27.92 4.56 -1.14
CA ALA A 9 -26.81 4.00 -1.90
C ALA A 9 -27.10 2.56 -2.34
N ARG A 10 -26.40 2.13 -3.37
CA ARG A 10 -26.10 0.74 -3.63
C ARG A 10 -24.99 0.30 -2.66
N VAL A 11 -25.07 -0.89 -2.07
CA VAL A 11 -24.07 -1.38 -1.09
C VAL A 11 -23.31 -2.56 -1.67
N TRP A 12 -21.99 -2.41 -1.82
CA TRP A 12 -21.07 -3.51 -2.08
C TRP A 12 -20.32 -3.86 -0.79
N ASP A 13 -20.45 -5.10 -0.34
CA ASP A 13 -20.03 -5.51 1.01
C ASP A 13 -18.53 -5.89 1.15
N GLY A 14 -17.76 -5.84 0.06
CA GLY A 14 -16.35 -6.25 0.05
C GLY A 14 -16.12 -7.73 -0.32
N LEU A 15 -17.18 -8.53 -0.43
CA LEU A 15 -17.09 -9.98 -0.69
C LEU A 15 -17.90 -10.42 -1.91
N ALA A 16 -19.07 -9.86 -2.13
CA ALA A 16 -19.98 -10.27 -3.19
C ALA A 16 -19.45 -9.93 -4.59
N ASP A 17 -19.96 -10.60 -5.63
CA ASP A 17 -19.64 -10.27 -7.03
C ASP A 17 -20.44 -9.06 -7.56
N ALA A 18 -21.48 -8.65 -6.84
CA ALA A 18 -22.34 -7.53 -7.20
C ALA A 18 -22.77 -6.73 -5.99
N ALA A 19 -23.01 -5.43 -6.18
CA ALA A 19 -23.60 -4.57 -5.17
C ALA A 19 -25.12 -4.80 -5.05
N ARG A 20 -25.68 -4.49 -3.88
CA ARG A 20 -27.13 -4.64 -3.55
C ARG A 20 -27.81 -3.28 -3.48
N ASP A 21 -28.95 -3.14 -4.15
CA ASP A 21 -29.79 -1.95 -4.08
C ASP A 21 -30.73 -1.99 -2.85
N GLY A 22 -31.12 -0.81 -2.36
CA GLY A 22 -32.14 -0.67 -1.31
C GLY A 22 -31.72 -1.18 0.06
N VAL A 23 -30.44 -1.24 0.33
CA VAL A 23 -29.86 -1.64 1.61
C VAL A 23 -29.37 -0.40 2.33
N ASP A 24 -29.76 -0.22 3.58
CA ASP A 24 -29.28 0.83 4.46
C ASP A 24 -28.23 0.27 5.44
N VAL A 25 -27.33 1.13 5.90
CA VAL A 25 -26.28 0.79 6.86
C VAL A 25 -26.40 1.70 8.08
N LEU A 26 -26.62 1.10 9.26
CA LEU A 26 -26.66 1.81 10.53
C LEU A 26 -25.29 1.68 11.23
N VAL A 27 -24.76 2.81 11.63
CA VAL A 27 -23.49 2.92 12.37
C VAL A 27 -23.77 3.52 13.75
N GLU A 28 -23.29 2.88 14.80
CA GLU A 28 -23.40 3.34 16.19
C GLU A 28 -22.03 3.18 16.87
N ASP A 29 -21.57 4.27 17.48
CA ASP A 29 -20.28 4.33 18.21
C ASP A 29 -19.08 3.72 17.43
N GLY A 30 -19.01 4.03 16.15
CA GLY A 30 -17.91 3.60 15.26
C GLY A 30 -18.04 2.17 14.70
N ARG A 31 -19.13 1.47 15.00
CA ARG A 31 -19.40 0.11 14.54
C ARG A 31 -20.64 0.05 13.63
N ILE A 32 -20.60 -0.82 12.64
CA ILE A 32 -21.76 -1.18 11.83
C ILE A 32 -22.64 -2.09 12.72
N THR A 33 -23.89 -1.66 12.98
CA THR A 33 -24.81 -2.45 13.82
C THR A 33 -25.86 -3.17 13.01
N ARG A 34 -26.30 -2.59 11.86
CA ARG A 34 -27.30 -3.19 10.98
C ARG A 34 -26.98 -2.94 9.52
N VAL A 35 -27.26 -3.93 8.67
CA VAL A 35 -27.17 -3.86 7.20
C VAL A 35 -28.43 -4.53 6.65
N GLU A 36 -29.48 -3.75 6.39
CA GLU A 36 -30.83 -4.28 6.10
C GLU A 36 -31.58 -3.40 5.10
N HIS A 37 -32.61 -3.96 4.49
CA HIS A 37 -33.53 -3.17 3.68
C HIS A 37 -34.39 -2.23 4.56
N ARG A 38 -34.29 -0.92 4.32
CA ARG A 38 -35.10 0.13 4.95
C ARG A 38 -35.04 0.12 6.47
N ILE A 39 -33.97 0.69 6.99
CA ILE A 39 -33.83 0.91 8.42
C ILE A 39 -34.59 2.20 8.80
N GLU A 40 -35.51 2.13 9.76
CA GLU A 40 -36.10 3.34 10.35
C GLU A 40 -35.01 4.08 11.17
N ALA A 41 -34.82 5.36 10.90
CA ALA A 41 -33.81 6.15 11.56
C ALA A 41 -34.04 6.22 13.08
N PRO A 42 -33.11 5.78 13.93
CA PRO A 42 -33.22 5.94 15.37
C PRO A 42 -33.36 7.43 15.76
N PRO A 43 -34.07 7.74 16.87
CA PRO A 43 -34.18 9.12 17.33
C PRO A 43 -32.83 9.78 17.55
N GLY A 44 -32.58 10.90 16.87
CA GLY A 44 -31.32 11.66 16.95
C GLY A 44 -30.20 11.12 16.06
N ALA A 45 -30.45 10.10 15.25
CA ALA A 45 -29.46 9.65 14.26
C ALA A 45 -29.26 10.71 13.17
N GLU A 46 -28.03 10.90 12.77
CA GLU A 46 -27.70 11.62 11.55
C GLU A 46 -28.04 10.75 10.34
N VAL A 47 -28.79 11.28 9.37
CA VAL A 47 -29.11 10.55 8.13
C VAL A 47 -28.29 11.15 6.99
N ILE A 48 -27.52 10.29 6.31
CA ILE A 48 -26.77 10.65 5.11
C ILE A 48 -27.37 9.89 3.94
N ASP A 49 -28.06 10.62 3.04
CA ASP A 49 -28.68 10.07 1.85
C ASP A 49 -27.73 10.16 0.66
N LEU A 50 -27.50 9.02 -0.03
CA LEU A 50 -26.48 8.81 -1.05
C LEU A 50 -27.08 8.29 -2.38
N PRO A 51 -28.08 8.98 -2.96
CA PRO A 51 -28.68 8.52 -4.19
C PRO A 51 -27.67 8.50 -5.34
N GLY A 52 -27.64 7.41 -6.11
CA GLY A 52 -26.72 7.25 -7.24
C GLY A 52 -25.29 6.90 -6.87
N HIS A 53 -25.00 6.70 -5.58
CA HIS A 53 -23.68 6.28 -5.10
C HIS A 53 -23.61 4.77 -4.87
N THR A 54 -22.39 4.26 -4.88
CA THR A 54 -22.06 2.95 -4.31
C THR A 54 -21.29 3.14 -3.02
N LEU A 55 -21.82 2.57 -1.92
CA LEU A 55 -21.17 2.47 -0.62
C LEU A 55 -20.32 1.20 -0.59
N THR A 56 -19.07 1.33 -0.20
CA THR A 56 -18.10 0.22 -0.10
C THR A 56 -17.35 0.30 1.24
N PRO A 57 -16.65 -0.79 1.66
CA PRO A 57 -15.64 -0.65 2.71
C PRO A 57 -14.59 0.40 2.31
N GLY A 58 -14.00 1.07 3.29
CA GLY A 58 -12.85 1.96 3.07
C GLY A 58 -11.69 1.24 2.39
N PHE A 59 -11.06 1.90 1.43
CA PHE A 59 -9.91 1.33 0.72
C PHE A 59 -8.69 1.24 1.63
N MET A 60 -7.84 0.26 1.35
CA MET A 60 -6.56 0.03 2.00
C MET A 60 -5.45 0.01 0.96
N ASP A 61 -4.38 0.78 1.21
CA ASP A 61 -3.18 0.77 0.38
C ASP A 61 -2.04 0.10 1.16
N CYS A 62 -1.64 -1.10 0.74
CA CYS A 62 -0.67 -1.92 1.45
C CYS A 62 0.79 -1.55 1.11
N HIS A 63 1.04 -0.54 0.28
CA HIS A 63 2.39 -0.11 -0.08
C HIS A 63 2.44 1.38 -0.37
N THR A 64 2.75 2.17 0.65
CA THR A 64 2.94 3.62 0.54
C THR A 64 4.24 4.07 1.20
N HIS A 65 4.62 5.32 0.93
CA HIS A 65 5.80 5.99 1.49
C HIS A 65 5.45 7.44 1.81
N VAL A 66 4.76 7.70 2.94
CA VAL A 66 4.19 9.03 3.26
C VAL A 66 5.22 10.14 3.46
N THR A 67 6.48 9.77 3.73
CA THR A 67 7.60 10.72 3.89
C THR A 67 8.51 10.77 2.66
N VAL A 68 8.25 9.97 1.62
CA VAL A 68 9.00 9.95 0.36
C VAL A 68 8.20 10.70 -0.70
N PHE A 69 8.90 11.46 -1.51
CA PHE A 69 8.35 12.24 -2.61
C PHE A 69 9.08 11.89 -3.91
N PRO A 70 8.52 12.16 -5.09
CA PRO A 70 9.10 11.73 -6.38
C PRO A 70 10.59 12.09 -6.58
N GLN A 71 11.09 13.06 -5.80
CA GLN A 71 12.50 13.40 -5.72
C GLN A 71 13.09 12.90 -4.39
N ILE A 72 13.39 11.61 -4.29
CA ILE A 72 13.90 10.98 -3.06
C ILE A 72 15.09 11.70 -2.42
N THR A 73 15.95 12.35 -3.22
CA THR A 73 17.07 13.16 -2.74
C THR A 73 16.59 14.26 -1.79
N SER A 74 15.43 14.85 -2.01
CA SER A 74 14.87 15.86 -1.12
C SER A 74 14.52 15.27 0.25
N ALA A 75 14.01 14.06 0.32
CA ALA A 75 13.76 13.37 1.58
C ALA A 75 15.08 13.09 2.32
N LEU A 76 16.09 12.58 1.62
CA LEU A 76 17.40 12.23 2.21
C LEU A 76 18.15 13.42 2.82
N ILE A 77 17.91 14.66 2.37
CA ILE A 77 18.57 15.89 2.89
C ILE A 77 17.67 16.66 3.85
N SER A 78 16.40 16.29 4.01
CA SER A 78 15.47 16.94 4.93
C SER A 78 15.63 16.40 6.35
N SER A 79 15.41 17.26 7.35
CA SER A 79 15.36 16.77 8.73
C SER A 79 14.14 15.86 8.96
N PRO A 80 14.20 14.91 9.91
CA PRO A 80 13.05 14.07 10.27
C PRO A 80 11.79 14.88 10.59
N THR A 81 11.92 15.99 11.28
CA THR A 81 10.81 16.92 11.58
C THR A 81 10.21 17.52 10.31
N ALA A 82 11.06 17.91 9.34
CA ALA A 82 10.56 18.45 8.06
C ALA A 82 9.81 17.39 7.26
N GLN A 83 10.32 16.16 7.23
CA GLN A 83 9.65 15.02 6.59
C GLN A 83 8.28 14.74 7.23
N ALA A 84 8.22 14.68 8.56
CA ALA A 84 6.97 14.48 9.29
C ALA A 84 5.95 15.60 9.01
N LEU A 85 6.37 16.86 9.00
CA LEU A 85 5.47 17.99 8.68
C LEU A 85 4.97 17.95 7.24
N GLN A 86 5.80 17.55 6.28
CA GLN A 86 5.41 17.37 4.88
C GLN A 86 4.43 16.21 4.68
N ALA A 87 4.47 15.18 5.53
CA ALA A 87 3.55 14.06 5.49
C ALA A 87 2.13 14.40 5.98
N LEU A 88 1.92 15.46 6.77
CA LEU A 88 0.59 15.79 7.30
C LEU A 88 -0.47 16.04 6.21
N PRO A 89 -0.23 16.88 5.19
CA PRO A 89 -1.18 17.01 4.08
C PRO A 89 -1.34 15.71 3.29
N VAL A 90 -0.28 14.93 3.13
CA VAL A 90 -0.34 13.63 2.45
C VAL A 90 -1.31 12.68 3.15
N LEU A 91 -1.20 12.54 4.47
CA LEU A 91 -2.09 11.67 5.26
C LEU A 91 -3.55 12.11 5.13
N ARG A 92 -3.83 13.41 5.22
CA ARG A 92 -5.19 13.91 5.02
C ARG A 92 -5.71 13.65 3.61
N ASP A 93 -4.87 13.88 2.59
CA ASP A 93 -5.28 13.71 1.19
C ASP A 93 -5.53 12.23 0.84
N LEU A 94 -4.72 11.29 1.38
CA LEU A 94 -4.97 9.85 1.29
C LEU A 94 -6.30 9.45 1.94
N LEU A 95 -6.59 9.95 3.15
CA LEU A 95 -7.87 9.69 3.81
C LEU A 95 -9.04 10.23 2.98
N HIS A 96 -8.92 11.45 2.45
CA HIS A 96 -9.96 12.07 1.63
C HIS A 96 -10.13 11.39 0.26
N ALA A 97 -9.12 10.69 -0.24
CA ALA A 97 -9.22 9.86 -1.43
C ALA A 97 -9.90 8.50 -1.16
N GLY A 98 -10.34 8.24 0.09
CA GLY A 98 -11.05 7.01 0.46
C GLY A 98 -10.16 5.92 1.04
N PHE A 99 -8.86 6.14 1.19
CA PHE A 99 -7.97 5.17 1.83
C PHE A 99 -7.99 5.36 3.33
N THR A 100 -8.77 4.53 4.03
CA THR A 100 -8.94 4.60 5.48
C THR A 100 -7.83 3.88 6.25
N THR A 101 -7.08 3.01 5.57
CA THR A 101 -5.92 2.30 6.12
C THR A 101 -4.79 2.27 5.11
N ILE A 102 -3.55 2.44 5.58
CA ILE A 102 -2.33 2.31 4.77
C ILE A 102 -1.29 1.46 5.48
N ARG A 103 -0.40 0.82 4.70
CA ARG A 103 0.86 0.27 5.20
C ARG A 103 2.00 1.07 4.60
N ASP A 104 2.71 1.82 5.45
CA ASP A 104 3.90 2.58 5.08
C ASP A 104 5.14 1.68 5.18
N LEU A 105 5.91 1.58 4.12
CA LEU A 105 6.95 0.55 3.98
C LEU A 105 8.38 1.11 3.93
N MET A 106 8.60 2.37 4.22
CA MET A 106 9.93 2.95 4.41
C MET A 106 9.85 4.45 4.68
N THR A 107 10.65 4.93 5.61
CA THR A 107 11.07 6.34 5.69
C THR A 107 12.54 6.49 5.32
N ALA A 108 12.93 7.68 4.90
CA ALA A 108 14.33 8.02 4.59
C ALA A 108 15.05 8.71 5.76
N ASP A 109 14.47 8.72 6.96
CA ASP A 109 15.05 9.37 8.14
C ASP A 109 15.51 8.36 9.21
N PRO A 110 16.55 8.70 10.01
CA PRO A 110 17.07 7.81 11.06
C PRO A 110 16.25 7.87 12.36
N ALA A 111 15.21 8.69 12.45
CA ALA A 111 14.50 8.99 13.69
C ALA A 111 13.12 8.32 13.80
N TYR A 112 12.79 7.40 12.90
CA TYR A 112 11.54 6.66 12.92
C TYR A 112 10.26 7.54 12.88
N SER A 113 10.28 8.66 12.16
CA SER A 113 9.18 9.64 12.15
C SER A 113 7.84 9.07 11.69
N THR A 114 7.83 8.01 10.88
CA THR A 114 6.59 7.33 10.48
C THR A 114 5.88 6.61 11.63
N LEU A 115 6.62 6.13 12.64
CA LEU A 115 6.01 5.60 13.88
C LEU A 115 5.34 6.71 14.70
N ASP A 116 5.98 7.89 14.80
CA ASP A 116 5.39 9.04 15.47
C ASP A 116 4.12 9.53 14.75
N LEU A 117 4.12 9.53 13.41
CA LEU A 117 2.94 9.85 12.58
C LEU A 117 1.81 8.85 12.80
N ARG A 118 2.10 7.55 12.78
CA ARG A 118 1.13 6.48 13.10
C ARG A 118 0.48 6.74 14.45
N ASP A 119 1.28 6.98 15.48
CA ASP A 119 0.81 7.18 16.85
C ASP A 119 0.03 8.50 16.99
N ALA A 120 0.39 9.54 16.24
CA ALA A 120 -0.35 10.80 16.19
C ALA A 120 -1.73 10.63 15.53
N VAL A 121 -1.81 9.87 14.43
CA VAL A 121 -3.09 9.52 13.79
C VAL A 121 -3.96 8.68 14.72
N ALA A 122 -3.39 7.64 15.34
CA ALA A 122 -4.11 6.74 16.25
C ALA A 122 -4.70 7.48 17.46
N ARG A 123 -4.06 8.57 17.91
CA ARG A 123 -4.55 9.43 19.01
C ARG A 123 -5.45 10.58 18.55
N GLY A 124 -5.75 10.68 17.26
CA GLY A 124 -6.57 11.77 16.69
C GLY A 124 -5.90 13.15 16.75
N VAL A 125 -4.57 13.22 16.87
CA VAL A 125 -3.80 14.48 16.82
C VAL A 125 -3.63 14.95 15.38
N VAL A 126 -3.59 13.99 14.44
CA VAL A 126 -3.44 14.21 13.00
C VAL A 126 -4.56 13.47 12.28
N ASP A 127 -5.23 14.14 11.34
CA ASP A 127 -6.17 13.48 10.44
C ASP A 127 -5.41 12.66 9.40
N GLY A 128 -5.78 11.40 9.28
CA GLY A 128 -5.15 10.48 8.33
C GLY A 128 -5.74 9.07 8.40
N PRO A 129 -5.34 8.19 7.47
CA PRO A 129 -5.69 6.78 7.49
C PRO A 129 -5.05 6.09 8.71
N ARG A 130 -5.63 4.97 9.15
CA ARG A 130 -4.95 4.04 10.06
C ARG A 130 -3.65 3.60 9.41
N MET A 131 -2.55 3.59 10.15
CA MET A 131 -1.23 3.27 9.64
C MET A 131 -0.69 1.98 10.27
N LEU A 132 -0.11 1.11 9.42
CA LEU A 132 0.83 0.07 9.82
C LEU A 132 2.19 0.43 9.21
N VAL A 133 3.28 0.26 9.94
CA VAL A 133 4.57 0.83 9.55
C VAL A 133 5.69 -0.20 9.58
N ALA A 134 6.43 -0.29 8.47
CA ALA A 134 7.79 -0.83 8.43
C ALA A 134 8.77 0.35 8.27
N PRO A 135 9.44 0.80 9.34
CA PRO A 135 10.12 2.10 9.32
C PRO A 135 11.24 2.21 8.30
N HIS A 136 12.06 1.17 8.16
CA HIS A 136 13.19 1.19 7.24
C HIS A 136 13.18 -0.02 6.30
N LEU A 137 13.77 0.18 5.12
CA LEU A 137 14.06 -0.88 4.16
C LEU A 137 15.42 -1.50 4.54
N ILE A 138 15.42 -2.65 5.23
CA ILE A 138 16.66 -3.38 5.52
C ILE A 138 17.29 -3.83 4.20
N SER A 139 18.56 -3.48 3.98
CA SER A 139 19.25 -3.73 2.73
C SER A 139 20.66 -4.27 2.95
N ALA A 140 21.11 -5.12 2.03
CA ALA A 140 22.54 -5.39 1.93
C ALA A 140 23.29 -4.12 1.53
N ARG A 141 24.55 -3.97 1.93
CA ARG A 141 25.39 -2.87 1.46
C ARG A 141 25.57 -2.94 -0.05
N GLY A 142 25.32 -1.82 -0.73
CA GLY A 142 25.24 -1.74 -2.18
C GLY A 142 23.92 -2.26 -2.78
N GLY A 143 22.97 -2.70 -1.95
CA GLY A 143 21.63 -3.09 -2.38
C GLY A 143 20.65 -1.91 -2.49
N HIS A 144 19.39 -2.19 -2.86
CA HIS A 144 18.39 -1.20 -3.24
C HIS A 144 18.06 -0.15 -2.16
N GLY A 145 18.10 -0.54 -0.89
CA GLY A 145 17.85 0.35 0.25
C GLY A 145 19.12 0.99 0.83
N ASP A 146 20.29 0.79 0.23
CA ASP A 146 21.51 1.46 0.64
C ASP A 146 21.66 2.81 -0.10
N PHE A 147 21.21 3.86 0.56
CA PHE A 147 21.29 5.23 0.03
C PHE A 147 22.64 5.92 0.28
N SER A 148 23.63 5.24 0.87
CA SER A 148 24.93 5.83 1.24
C SER A 148 25.70 6.43 0.05
N GLY A 149 25.52 5.87 -1.14
CA GLY A 149 26.11 6.38 -2.38
C GLY A 149 25.34 7.53 -3.06
N THR A 150 24.16 7.91 -2.54
CA THR A 150 23.30 8.93 -3.18
C THR A 150 23.76 10.36 -2.89
N ILE A 151 24.35 10.58 -1.72
CA ILE A 151 24.88 11.88 -1.28
C ILE A 151 26.38 11.72 -0.98
N GLY A 152 27.17 12.68 -1.44
CA GLY A 152 28.62 12.64 -1.21
C GLY A 152 28.97 12.54 0.28
N ASP A 153 29.98 11.73 0.61
CA ASP A 153 30.39 11.42 1.99
C ASP A 153 30.61 12.65 2.88
N GLN A 154 31.05 13.77 2.28
CA GLN A 154 31.27 15.03 3.00
C GLN A 154 29.99 15.67 3.58
N PHE A 155 28.81 15.25 3.08
CA PHE A 155 27.51 15.74 3.56
C PHE A 155 26.82 14.75 4.50
N GLN A 156 27.38 13.54 4.65
CA GLN A 156 26.89 12.54 5.60
C GLN A 156 27.61 12.75 6.93
N GLY A 157 27.01 13.21 7.96
CA GLY A 157 27.63 13.41 9.27
C GLY A 157 28.31 12.14 9.85
N PRO A 158 28.92 12.22 11.03
CA PRO A 158 29.52 11.07 11.70
C PRO A 158 28.51 9.92 11.84
N GLY A 159 28.96 8.70 11.47
CA GLY A 159 28.11 7.49 11.56
C GLY A 159 27.29 7.18 10.32
N ARG A 160 27.52 7.89 9.21
CA ARG A 160 26.87 7.62 7.91
C ARG A 160 25.37 7.34 8.03
N PRO A 161 24.54 8.34 8.37
CA PRO A 161 23.11 8.15 8.65
C PRO A 161 22.33 7.55 7.47
N LEU A 162 22.87 7.53 6.26
CA LEU A 162 22.22 6.92 5.08
C LEU A 162 22.47 5.40 4.95
N GLU A 163 23.30 4.82 5.81
CA GLU A 163 23.36 3.36 6.01
C GLU A 163 22.30 2.88 7.02
N LEU A 164 21.17 3.57 7.10
CA LEU A 164 20.14 3.45 8.15
C LEU A 164 19.76 2.03 8.50
N ALA A 165 19.59 1.19 7.49
CA ALA A 165 19.14 -0.16 7.64
C ALA A 165 20.06 -1.16 6.90
N ALA A 166 21.33 -0.79 6.61
CA ALA A 166 22.27 -1.70 6.00
C ALA A 166 22.68 -2.79 6.99
N ALA A 167 22.58 -4.06 6.57
CA ALA A 167 22.95 -5.23 7.35
C ALA A 167 23.40 -6.37 6.43
N ASP A 168 24.54 -6.96 6.66
CA ASP A 168 25.08 -8.10 5.92
C ASP A 168 25.34 -9.29 6.85
N GLY A 169 25.03 -10.47 6.34
CA GLY A 169 25.16 -11.72 7.08
C GLY A 169 24.09 -11.91 8.16
N PRO A 170 23.83 -13.17 8.54
CA PRO A 170 22.72 -13.51 9.41
C PRO A 170 22.71 -12.81 10.78
N ASP A 171 23.86 -12.55 11.36
CA ASP A 171 23.92 -12.00 12.73
C ASP A 171 23.64 -10.49 12.76
N GLU A 172 24.18 -9.72 11.79
CA GLU A 172 23.87 -8.30 11.69
C GLU A 172 22.40 -8.09 11.31
N ILE A 173 21.87 -8.90 10.38
CA ILE A 173 20.47 -8.90 9.99
C ILE A 173 19.55 -9.16 11.19
N ARG A 174 19.82 -10.20 12.01
CA ARG A 174 19.03 -10.47 13.22
C ARG A 174 19.05 -9.30 14.19
N THR A 175 20.20 -8.64 14.33
CA THR A 175 20.34 -7.45 15.19
C THR A 175 19.45 -6.34 14.64
N ARG A 176 19.56 -6.06 13.35
CA ARG A 176 18.78 -4.99 12.71
C ARG A 176 17.27 -5.21 12.79
N VAL A 177 16.79 -6.43 12.53
CA VAL A 177 15.36 -6.78 12.66
C VAL A 177 14.87 -6.50 14.10
N ARG A 178 15.65 -6.88 15.11
CA ARG A 178 15.28 -6.64 16.52
C ARG A 178 15.28 -5.15 16.88
N GLU A 179 16.12 -4.35 16.25
CA GLU A 179 16.15 -2.89 16.42
C GLU A 179 14.88 -2.25 15.86
N GLU A 180 14.46 -2.63 14.64
CA GLU A 180 13.20 -2.17 14.06
C GLU A 180 12.00 -2.52 14.96
N ILE A 181 11.91 -3.77 15.39
CA ILE A 181 10.83 -4.24 16.27
C ILE A 181 10.86 -3.54 17.63
N ARG A 182 12.06 -3.33 18.22
CA ARG A 182 12.21 -2.57 19.48
C ARG A 182 11.74 -1.12 19.33
N ALA A 183 11.91 -0.52 18.17
CA ALA A 183 11.42 0.83 17.88
C ALA A 183 9.88 0.88 17.78
N GLY A 184 9.21 -0.24 17.56
CA GLY A 184 7.75 -0.34 17.46
C GLY A 184 7.23 -0.61 16.04
N ALA A 185 8.05 -1.18 15.18
CA ALA A 185 7.62 -1.57 13.83
C ALA A 185 6.47 -2.59 13.86
N ASP A 186 5.45 -2.38 13.03
CA ASP A 186 4.35 -3.32 12.81
C ASP A 186 4.71 -4.39 11.77
N TRP A 187 5.64 -4.06 10.90
CA TRP A 187 6.17 -4.89 9.82
C TRP A 187 7.67 -4.74 9.69
N VAL A 188 8.33 -5.73 9.11
CA VAL A 188 9.71 -5.64 8.66
C VAL A 188 9.75 -5.65 7.14
N LYS A 189 10.40 -4.64 6.55
CA LYS A 189 10.64 -4.53 5.10
C LYS A 189 12.12 -4.76 4.80
N PHE A 190 12.41 -5.52 3.73
CA PHE A 190 13.78 -5.69 3.26
C PHE A 190 13.88 -5.66 1.73
N GLY A 191 15.07 -5.42 1.20
CA GLY A 191 15.36 -5.47 -0.22
C GLY A 191 15.85 -6.87 -0.62
N ALA A 192 15.01 -7.67 -1.28
CA ALA A 192 15.39 -8.99 -1.81
C ALA A 192 16.08 -8.88 -3.17
N THR A 193 15.72 -7.88 -3.96
CA THR A 193 16.35 -7.58 -5.25
C THR A 193 16.72 -6.11 -5.38
N GLY A 194 17.45 -5.76 -6.42
CA GLY A 194 17.55 -4.39 -6.91
C GLY A 194 16.23 -3.90 -7.48
N GLY A 195 16.20 -2.67 -8.03
CA GLY A 195 15.00 -2.04 -8.52
C GLY A 195 15.20 -1.12 -9.73
N PHE A 196 14.12 -0.41 -10.09
CA PHE A 196 14.12 0.51 -11.23
C PHE A 196 14.61 1.92 -10.86
N SER A 197 14.50 2.32 -9.59
CA SER A 197 14.70 3.70 -9.14
C SER A 197 16.14 4.01 -8.70
N SER A 198 17.02 3.03 -8.52
CA SER A 198 18.43 3.23 -8.19
C SER A 198 19.33 3.08 -9.43
N PRO A 199 20.44 3.83 -9.54
CA PRO A 199 21.36 3.70 -10.68
C PRO A 199 22.33 2.53 -10.55
N SER A 200 22.55 1.99 -9.35
CA SER A 200 23.63 1.07 -9.00
C SER A 200 23.25 -0.40 -9.03
N ASP A 201 21.98 -0.73 -9.08
CA ASP A 201 21.46 -2.10 -9.08
C ASP A 201 20.62 -2.41 -10.33
N ASP A 202 20.14 -3.66 -10.42
CA ASP A 202 19.24 -4.13 -11.49
C ASP A 202 18.10 -4.93 -10.85
N PRO A 203 16.83 -4.80 -11.32
CA PRO A 203 15.66 -5.45 -10.70
C PRO A 203 15.75 -6.98 -10.63
N GLU A 204 16.58 -7.63 -11.43
CA GLU A 204 16.82 -9.08 -11.34
C GLU A 204 17.97 -9.47 -10.41
N GLN A 205 18.81 -8.52 -9.97
CA GLN A 205 19.89 -8.82 -9.03
C GLN A 205 19.34 -9.17 -7.66
N VAL A 206 19.68 -10.35 -7.16
CA VAL A 206 19.35 -10.77 -5.79
C VAL A 206 20.39 -10.20 -4.83
N THR A 207 19.94 -9.52 -3.80
CA THR A 207 20.80 -8.80 -2.85
C THR A 207 21.17 -9.62 -1.62
N TYR A 208 20.30 -10.57 -1.23
CA TYR A 208 20.52 -11.45 -0.08
C TYR A 208 20.55 -12.93 -0.48
N SER A 209 21.42 -13.70 0.13
CA SER A 209 21.43 -15.16 0.05
C SER A 209 20.18 -15.77 0.71
N GLU A 210 19.89 -17.03 0.43
CA GLU A 210 18.81 -17.78 1.10
C GLU A 210 19.00 -17.81 2.62
N GLN A 211 20.25 -17.97 3.09
CA GLN A 211 20.57 -18.01 4.51
C GLN A 211 20.27 -16.68 5.22
N GLU A 212 20.55 -15.56 4.56
CA GLU A 212 20.28 -14.21 5.07
C GLU A 212 18.77 -13.94 5.11
N MET A 213 18.04 -14.25 4.04
CA MET A 213 16.57 -14.08 4.02
C MET A 213 15.89 -14.95 5.08
N THR A 214 16.34 -16.21 5.25
CA THR A 214 15.84 -17.11 6.30
C THR A 214 16.09 -16.51 7.69
N ALA A 215 17.30 -16.02 7.96
CA ALA A 215 17.65 -15.41 9.25
C ALA A 215 16.80 -14.17 9.58
N LEU A 216 16.48 -13.36 8.55
CA LEU A 216 15.64 -12.18 8.65
C LEU A 216 14.20 -12.57 9.04
N VAL A 217 13.61 -13.47 8.27
CA VAL A 217 12.23 -13.93 8.48
C VAL A 217 12.07 -14.64 9.82
N GLU A 218 13.01 -15.52 10.20
CA GLU A 218 12.99 -16.19 11.50
C GLU A 218 13.05 -15.20 12.67
N ALA A 219 13.97 -14.21 12.59
CA ALA A 219 14.11 -13.22 13.66
C ALA A 219 12.86 -12.37 13.88
N ALA A 220 12.14 -12.03 12.81
CA ALA A 220 10.88 -11.30 12.89
C ALA A 220 9.73 -12.20 13.37
N ARG A 221 9.62 -13.42 12.82
CA ARG A 221 8.60 -14.42 13.18
C ARG A 221 8.64 -14.78 14.65
N ASP A 222 9.84 -14.97 15.21
CA ASP A 222 10.03 -15.31 16.63
C ASP A 222 9.49 -14.21 17.56
N LEU A 223 9.38 -12.98 17.06
CA LEU A 223 8.81 -11.82 17.77
C LEU A 223 7.38 -11.47 17.29
N GLY A 224 6.78 -12.30 16.43
CA GLY A 224 5.40 -12.14 15.99
C GLY A 224 5.17 -11.06 14.92
N ILE A 225 6.24 -10.57 14.27
CA ILE A 225 6.15 -9.49 13.28
C ILE A 225 6.23 -10.05 11.87
N PRO A 226 5.27 -9.71 10.98
CA PRO A 226 5.29 -10.13 9.58
C PRO A 226 6.38 -9.41 8.78
N VAL A 227 6.82 -10.09 7.71
CA VAL A 227 7.92 -9.64 6.86
C VAL A 227 7.46 -9.53 5.42
N THR A 228 7.93 -8.49 4.71
CA THR A 228 7.72 -8.30 3.29
C THR A 228 8.98 -7.79 2.58
N PRO A 229 9.38 -8.35 1.43
CA PRO A 229 10.48 -7.86 0.61
C PRO A 229 10.03 -6.88 -0.48
N HIS A 230 10.85 -5.89 -0.79
CA HIS A 230 10.95 -5.32 -2.12
C HIS A 230 11.57 -6.38 -3.04
N CYS A 231 10.87 -6.82 -4.08
CA CYS A 231 11.32 -7.95 -4.88
C CYS A 231 10.71 -7.92 -6.29
N TYR A 232 11.53 -7.76 -7.33
CA TYR A 232 11.09 -7.79 -8.72
C TYR A 232 11.36 -9.12 -9.39
N GLY A 233 12.62 -9.57 -9.36
CA GLY A 233 13.11 -10.70 -10.16
C GLY A 233 12.69 -12.06 -9.65
N ASP A 234 12.57 -13.02 -10.57
CA ASP A 234 12.08 -14.40 -10.32
C ASP A 234 12.83 -15.12 -9.20
N GLU A 235 14.17 -15.09 -9.22
CA GLU A 235 15.00 -15.76 -8.20
C GLU A 235 14.82 -15.14 -6.81
N GLY A 236 14.72 -13.80 -6.72
CA GLY A 236 14.43 -13.12 -5.46
C GLY A 236 13.09 -13.54 -4.87
N VAL A 237 12.05 -13.62 -5.72
CA VAL A 237 10.71 -14.11 -5.33
C VAL A 237 10.78 -15.52 -4.80
N ARG A 238 11.47 -16.45 -5.49
CA ARG A 238 11.61 -17.84 -5.05
C ARG A 238 12.27 -17.95 -3.68
N ARG A 239 13.36 -17.23 -3.45
CA ARG A 239 14.05 -17.20 -2.15
C ARG A 239 13.18 -16.63 -1.04
N ALA A 240 12.49 -15.52 -1.32
CA ALA A 240 11.59 -14.89 -0.34
C ALA A 240 10.41 -15.79 0.04
N VAL A 241 9.79 -16.47 -0.94
CA VAL A 241 8.74 -17.48 -0.70
C VAL A 241 9.27 -18.62 0.15
N THR A 242 10.45 -19.15 -0.19
CA THR A 242 11.10 -20.23 0.57
C THR A 242 11.43 -19.83 2.00
N ALA A 243 11.82 -18.58 2.23
CA ALA A 243 12.08 -18.02 3.56
C ALA A 243 10.80 -17.87 4.40
N GLY A 244 9.62 -17.81 3.78
CA GLY A 244 8.32 -17.74 4.46
C GLY A 244 7.86 -16.33 4.79
N VAL A 245 8.04 -15.38 3.87
CA VAL A 245 7.51 -14.01 3.99
C VAL A 245 5.98 -13.98 3.96
N ARG A 246 5.36 -12.94 4.49
CA ARG A 246 3.89 -12.78 4.50
C ARG A 246 3.34 -12.26 3.17
N SER A 247 4.05 -11.34 2.52
CA SER A 247 3.73 -10.81 1.19
C SER A 247 4.99 -10.61 0.37
N ILE A 248 4.82 -10.46 -0.95
CA ILE A 248 5.84 -10.01 -1.91
C ILE A 248 5.38 -8.64 -2.43
N GLU A 249 6.28 -7.66 -2.40
CA GLU A 249 6.02 -6.35 -3.02
C GLU A 249 6.58 -6.35 -4.44
N HIS A 250 5.82 -5.77 -5.36
CA HIS A 250 6.07 -5.72 -6.80
C HIS A 250 5.91 -7.09 -7.49
N GLY A 251 6.94 -7.92 -7.54
CA GLY A 251 6.87 -9.22 -8.23
C GLY A 251 6.75 -9.11 -9.75
N ASN A 252 6.93 -7.93 -10.34
CA ASN A 252 6.56 -7.63 -11.73
C ASN A 252 7.48 -8.27 -12.78
N LEU A 253 8.55 -8.96 -12.36
CA LEU A 253 9.42 -9.78 -13.23
C LEU A 253 9.37 -11.27 -12.86
N ALA A 254 8.42 -11.67 -12.01
CA ALA A 254 8.22 -13.06 -11.61
C ALA A 254 7.66 -13.89 -12.78
N GLY A 255 8.34 -14.96 -13.13
CA GLY A 255 7.83 -15.90 -14.14
C GLY A 255 6.68 -16.75 -13.61
N PRO A 256 5.96 -17.48 -14.50
CA PRO A 256 4.81 -18.30 -14.10
C PRO A 256 5.11 -19.32 -13.00
N GLY A 257 6.37 -19.79 -12.92
CA GLY A 257 6.82 -20.73 -11.88
C GLY A 257 6.90 -20.08 -10.51
N ALA A 258 7.39 -18.85 -10.41
CA ALA A 258 7.45 -18.10 -9.15
C ALA A 258 6.05 -17.65 -8.71
N LEU A 259 5.18 -17.23 -9.64
CA LEU A 259 3.78 -16.92 -9.33
C LEU A 259 3.05 -18.13 -8.74
N ARG A 260 3.23 -19.32 -9.30
CA ARG A 260 2.69 -20.56 -8.71
C ARG A 260 3.24 -20.85 -7.32
N MET A 261 4.52 -20.58 -7.05
CA MET A 261 5.08 -20.74 -5.70
C MET A 261 4.42 -19.78 -4.69
N ILE A 262 4.14 -18.53 -5.09
CA ILE A 262 3.40 -17.56 -4.25
C ILE A 262 2.00 -18.10 -3.95
N GLU A 263 1.29 -18.59 -4.97
CA GLU A 263 -0.06 -19.14 -4.87
C GLU A 263 -0.10 -20.37 -3.96
N ASP A 264 0.75 -21.38 -4.22
CA ASP A 264 0.84 -22.63 -3.45
C ASP A 264 1.19 -22.38 -1.96
N ALA A 265 2.00 -21.36 -1.68
CA ALA A 265 2.37 -20.98 -0.33
C ALA A 265 1.31 -20.12 0.38
N GLY A 266 0.25 -19.67 -0.32
CA GLY A 266 -0.78 -18.78 0.23
C GLY A 266 -0.25 -17.39 0.59
N ILE A 267 0.86 -16.96 -0.02
CA ILE A 267 1.49 -15.66 0.18
C ILE A 267 0.74 -14.61 -0.64
N PHE A 268 0.64 -13.38 -0.13
CA PHE A 268 0.04 -12.28 -0.86
C PHE A 268 1.04 -11.63 -1.81
N LEU A 269 0.55 -11.10 -2.94
CA LEU A 269 1.30 -10.24 -3.83
C LEU A 269 0.71 -8.83 -3.81
N VAL A 270 1.58 -7.83 -3.67
CA VAL A 270 1.23 -6.41 -3.72
C VAL A 270 1.92 -5.81 -4.95
N PRO A 271 1.27 -5.80 -6.14
CA PRO A 271 1.97 -5.69 -7.41
C PRO A 271 2.38 -4.27 -7.80
N THR A 272 1.81 -3.22 -7.19
CA THR A 272 2.12 -1.82 -7.49
C THR A 272 2.19 -1.52 -8.99
N GLN A 273 1.15 -1.93 -9.72
CA GLN A 273 1.17 -1.95 -11.19
C GLN A 273 1.24 -0.55 -11.78
N TYR A 274 0.57 0.45 -11.18
CA TYR A 274 0.59 1.81 -11.71
C TYR A 274 2.01 2.36 -11.78
N THR A 275 2.79 2.25 -10.71
CA THR A 275 4.19 2.70 -10.68
C THR A 275 5.05 2.05 -11.76
N VAL A 276 4.77 0.79 -12.10
CA VAL A 276 5.63 -0.01 -12.98
C VAL A 276 5.09 -0.03 -14.41
N LEU A 277 3.81 -0.37 -14.61
CA LEU A 277 3.26 -0.58 -15.94
C LEU A 277 3.05 0.74 -16.69
N ASN A 278 2.69 1.83 -15.99
CA ASN A 278 2.64 3.15 -16.62
C ASN A 278 4.00 3.57 -17.22
N HIS A 279 5.11 3.21 -16.58
CA HIS A 279 6.45 3.41 -17.15
C HIS A 279 6.75 2.43 -18.28
N ALA A 280 6.28 1.19 -18.21
CA ALA A 280 6.48 0.19 -19.24
C ALA A 280 5.72 0.55 -20.52
N ASP A 281 4.49 1.01 -20.40
CA ASP A 281 3.66 1.46 -21.52
C ASP A 281 4.31 2.62 -22.29
N HIS A 282 5.02 3.50 -21.57
CA HIS A 282 5.71 4.66 -22.15
C HIS A 282 7.24 4.46 -22.31
N ALA A 283 7.75 3.23 -22.24
CA ALA A 283 9.21 2.97 -22.19
C ALA A 283 10.02 3.60 -23.35
N PHE A 284 9.41 3.76 -24.52
CA PHE A 284 10.03 4.34 -25.72
C PHE A 284 9.53 5.75 -26.05
N ASP A 285 8.72 6.37 -25.20
CA ASP A 285 8.22 7.73 -25.38
C ASP A 285 9.24 8.74 -24.85
N ALA A 286 9.93 9.44 -25.73
CA ALA A 286 10.98 10.40 -25.37
C ALA A 286 10.43 11.63 -24.60
N GLU A 287 9.19 12.06 -24.87
CA GLU A 287 8.57 13.19 -24.18
C GLU A 287 8.23 12.83 -22.74
N TYR A 288 7.66 11.63 -22.52
CA TYR A 288 7.39 11.10 -21.19
C TYR A 288 8.64 11.04 -20.31
N TRP A 289 9.79 10.67 -20.87
CA TRP A 289 11.05 10.52 -20.15
C TRP A 289 11.91 11.79 -20.10
N ALA A 290 11.48 12.91 -20.70
CA ALA A 290 12.32 14.10 -20.86
C ALA A 290 12.90 14.66 -19.54
N THR A 291 12.21 14.47 -18.42
CA THR A 291 12.63 14.96 -17.09
C THR A 291 13.14 13.86 -16.16
N SER A 292 13.13 12.61 -16.60
CA SER A 292 13.52 11.45 -15.81
C SER A 292 14.99 11.04 -16.04
N PRO A 293 15.66 10.43 -15.06
CA PRO A 293 17.02 9.94 -15.26
C PRO A 293 17.11 8.89 -16.36
N ALA A 294 18.06 9.04 -17.28
CA ALA A 294 18.22 8.16 -18.43
C ALA A 294 18.48 6.67 -18.06
N PHE A 295 19.05 6.39 -16.88
CA PHE A 295 19.22 5.01 -16.42
C PHE A 295 17.87 4.33 -16.14
N LYS A 296 16.91 5.07 -15.59
CA LYS A 296 15.57 4.57 -15.29
C LYS A 296 14.84 4.16 -16.57
N GLN A 297 14.83 5.05 -17.58
CA GLN A 297 14.27 4.73 -18.89
C GLN A 297 14.91 3.48 -19.51
N ARG A 298 16.26 3.37 -19.50
CA ARG A 298 16.96 2.18 -20.04
C ARG A 298 16.53 0.87 -19.36
N LYS A 299 16.32 0.89 -18.04
CA LYS A 299 15.82 -0.29 -17.30
C LYS A 299 14.41 -0.65 -17.77
N PHE A 300 13.49 0.32 -17.88
CA PHE A 300 12.14 0.06 -18.38
C PHE A 300 12.13 -0.43 -19.85
N GLN A 301 12.99 0.12 -20.70
CA GLN A 301 13.16 -0.39 -22.08
C GLN A 301 13.65 -1.83 -22.11
N LYS A 302 14.61 -2.17 -21.23
CA LYS A 302 15.18 -3.53 -21.12
C LYS A 302 14.11 -4.56 -20.72
N TYR A 303 13.26 -4.21 -19.76
CA TYR A 303 12.33 -5.13 -19.13
C TYR A 303 10.87 -5.00 -19.61
N GLN A 304 10.55 -4.06 -20.49
CA GLN A 304 9.18 -3.77 -20.90
C GLN A 304 8.36 -5.02 -21.21
N ARG A 305 8.87 -5.85 -22.10
CA ARG A 305 8.14 -7.08 -22.52
C ARG A 305 7.86 -8.01 -21.32
N GLN A 306 8.84 -8.25 -20.48
CA GLN A 306 8.70 -9.14 -19.33
C GLN A 306 7.71 -8.57 -18.31
N LEU A 307 7.70 -7.24 -18.09
CA LEU A 307 6.74 -6.56 -17.21
C LEU A 307 5.30 -6.79 -17.70
N LEU A 308 5.04 -6.61 -18.98
CA LEU A 308 3.71 -6.82 -19.58
C LEU A 308 3.30 -8.30 -19.55
N GLU A 309 4.20 -9.22 -19.92
CA GLU A 309 3.97 -10.67 -19.85
C GLU A 309 3.67 -11.12 -18.40
N THR A 310 4.37 -10.56 -17.40
CA THR A 310 4.11 -10.88 -15.98
C THR A 310 2.75 -10.38 -15.53
N ALA A 311 2.32 -9.18 -15.97
CA ALA A 311 0.98 -8.67 -15.66
C ALA A 311 -0.13 -9.56 -16.24
N GLU A 312 0.02 -10.06 -17.48
CA GLU A 312 -0.91 -11.02 -18.08
C GLU A 312 -0.95 -12.35 -17.29
N HIS A 313 0.21 -12.88 -16.89
CA HIS A 313 0.28 -14.10 -16.08
C HIS A 313 -0.37 -13.91 -14.71
N LEU A 314 -0.17 -12.75 -14.07
CA LEU A 314 -0.79 -12.43 -12.78
C LEU A 314 -2.30 -12.32 -12.90
N ALA A 315 -2.82 -11.67 -13.95
CA ALA A 315 -4.25 -11.57 -14.19
C ALA A 315 -4.91 -12.95 -14.35
N ALA A 316 -4.20 -13.90 -15.01
CA ALA A 316 -4.67 -15.27 -15.24
C ALA A 316 -4.45 -16.21 -14.05
N SER A 317 -3.77 -15.79 -12.97
CA SER A 317 -3.45 -16.62 -11.80
C SER A 317 -4.50 -16.48 -10.69
N GLU A 318 -4.48 -17.40 -9.72
CA GLU A 318 -5.26 -17.32 -8.47
C GLU A 318 -4.44 -16.73 -7.31
N VAL A 319 -3.31 -16.10 -7.60
CA VAL A 319 -2.50 -15.41 -6.59
C VAL A 319 -3.35 -14.39 -5.83
N ARG A 320 -3.23 -14.38 -4.52
CA ARG A 320 -3.93 -13.45 -3.62
C ARG A 320 -3.32 -12.06 -3.75
N ILE A 321 -3.97 -11.20 -4.53
CA ILE A 321 -3.51 -9.82 -4.74
C ILE A 321 -4.07 -8.93 -3.64
N ALA A 322 -3.20 -8.22 -2.92
CA ALA A 322 -3.58 -7.09 -2.09
C ALA A 322 -3.16 -5.78 -2.78
N PHE A 323 -4.02 -4.78 -2.68
CA PHE A 323 -3.81 -3.48 -3.32
C PHE A 323 -2.63 -2.74 -2.67
N GLY A 324 -1.76 -2.17 -3.47
CA GLY A 324 -0.68 -1.31 -3.04
C GLY A 324 -0.10 -0.57 -4.24
N THR A 325 0.39 0.64 -4.03
CA THR A 325 0.63 1.59 -5.11
C THR A 325 2.07 2.05 -5.25
N ASP A 326 2.87 1.97 -4.19
CA ASP A 326 4.20 2.60 -4.12
C ASP A 326 4.10 4.15 -4.20
N ALA A 327 2.96 4.71 -3.70
CA ALA A 327 2.76 6.15 -3.62
C ALA A 327 3.86 6.81 -2.78
N GLY A 328 4.41 7.90 -3.31
CA GLY A 328 5.70 8.48 -2.94
C GLY A 328 6.65 8.46 -4.13
N MET A 329 6.57 7.44 -5.00
CA MET A 329 7.23 7.45 -6.31
C MET A 329 6.48 8.31 -7.33
N PHE A 330 5.24 8.63 -7.05
CA PHE A 330 4.34 9.56 -7.75
C PHE A 330 3.50 10.31 -6.69
N PRO A 331 2.72 11.36 -7.06
CA PRO A 331 1.89 12.11 -6.11
C PRO A 331 0.89 11.20 -5.37
N HIS A 332 0.89 11.22 -4.04
CA HIS A 332 0.13 10.29 -3.20
C HIS A 332 -1.38 10.28 -3.48
N ALA A 333 -1.98 11.45 -3.78
CA ALA A 333 -3.40 11.57 -4.10
C ALA A 333 -3.82 10.88 -5.41
N GLU A 334 -2.85 10.38 -6.18
CA GLU A 334 -3.09 9.62 -7.41
C GLU A 334 -3.07 8.09 -7.20
N ASN A 335 -3.00 7.62 -5.94
CA ASN A 335 -2.93 6.19 -5.62
C ASN A 335 -4.14 5.39 -6.13
N TRP A 336 -5.32 5.99 -6.27
CA TRP A 336 -6.50 5.38 -6.89
C TRP A 336 -6.25 4.88 -8.33
N ARG A 337 -5.24 5.43 -9.04
CA ARG A 337 -4.90 5.04 -10.42
C ARG A 337 -4.41 3.59 -10.55
N GLU A 338 -4.06 2.96 -9.43
CA GLU A 338 -3.77 1.52 -9.41
C GLU A 338 -4.99 0.68 -9.83
N PHE A 339 -6.22 1.08 -9.47
CA PHE A 339 -7.44 0.37 -9.86
C PHE A 339 -7.62 0.27 -11.39
N PRO A 340 -7.67 1.38 -12.15
CA PRO A 340 -7.78 1.29 -13.60
C PRO A 340 -6.56 0.61 -14.23
N MET A 341 -5.36 0.76 -13.68
CA MET A 341 -4.17 0.05 -14.18
C MET A 341 -4.31 -1.47 -14.02
N MET A 342 -4.76 -1.95 -12.87
CA MET A 342 -5.06 -3.37 -12.64
C MET A 342 -6.07 -3.91 -13.65
N VAL A 343 -7.15 -3.14 -13.90
CA VAL A 343 -8.21 -3.54 -14.83
C VAL A 343 -7.73 -3.50 -16.29
N ALA A 344 -6.97 -2.51 -16.69
CA ALA A 344 -6.40 -2.40 -18.03
C ALA A 344 -5.49 -3.59 -18.37
N HIS A 345 -4.84 -4.18 -17.36
CA HIS A 345 -3.97 -5.36 -17.50
C HIS A 345 -4.64 -6.67 -17.12
N GLY A 346 -5.99 -6.74 -17.15
CA GLY A 346 -6.76 -7.98 -17.14
C GLY A 346 -7.26 -8.46 -15.77
N ILE A 347 -7.01 -7.73 -14.69
CA ILE A 347 -7.60 -8.02 -13.38
C ILE A 347 -9.05 -7.52 -13.39
N SER A 348 -10.01 -8.36 -13.01
CA SER A 348 -11.42 -7.94 -13.00
C SER A 348 -11.68 -6.84 -11.97
N PRO A 349 -12.64 -5.91 -12.20
CA PRO A 349 -12.98 -4.85 -11.24
C PRO A 349 -13.29 -5.39 -9.84
N VAL A 350 -14.03 -6.49 -9.72
CA VAL A 350 -14.35 -7.09 -8.43
C VAL A 350 -13.10 -7.62 -7.71
N ARG A 351 -12.13 -8.19 -8.46
CA ARG A 351 -10.86 -8.65 -7.87
C ARG A 351 -10.00 -7.47 -7.41
N ALA A 352 -9.96 -6.38 -8.18
CA ALA A 352 -9.26 -5.15 -7.81
C ALA A 352 -9.87 -4.48 -6.56
N LEU A 353 -11.20 -4.41 -6.46
CA LEU A 353 -11.88 -3.87 -5.28
C LEU A 353 -11.67 -4.75 -4.03
N ARG A 354 -11.74 -6.08 -4.17
CA ARG A 354 -11.41 -7.00 -3.06
C ARG A 354 -9.95 -6.86 -2.63
N ALA A 355 -9.03 -6.65 -3.58
CA ALA A 355 -7.63 -6.41 -3.27
C ALA A 355 -7.43 -5.20 -2.36
N ALA A 356 -8.23 -4.15 -2.50
CA ALA A 356 -8.16 -2.93 -1.70
C ALA A 356 -9.06 -2.95 -0.43
N THR A 357 -9.79 -4.03 -0.19
CA THR A 357 -10.72 -4.15 0.94
C THR A 357 -10.50 -5.45 1.71
N SER A 358 -11.27 -6.50 1.44
CA SER A 358 -11.24 -7.75 2.22
C SER A 358 -9.89 -8.47 2.14
N VAL A 359 -9.23 -8.51 0.98
CA VAL A 359 -7.92 -9.17 0.84
C VAL A 359 -6.81 -8.35 1.50
N ALA A 360 -6.85 -7.01 1.38
CA ALA A 360 -5.92 -6.13 2.11
C ALA A 360 -6.08 -6.28 3.63
N ALA A 361 -7.32 -6.31 4.14
CA ALA A 361 -7.60 -6.53 5.55
C ALA A 361 -7.00 -7.85 6.04
N GLU A 362 -7.14 -8.92 5.28
CA GLU A 362 -6.57 -10.22 5.61
C GLU A 362 -5.03 -10.22 5.58
N LEU A 363 -4.41 -9.57 4.58
CA LEU A 363 -2.95 -9.38 4.55
C LEU A 363 -2.47 -8.68 5.82
N LEU A 364 -3.14 -7.59 6.20
CA LEU A 364 -2.77 -6.72 7.31
C LEU A 364 -3.15 -7.29 8.70
N GLY A 365 -3.95 -8.38 8.75
CA GLY A 365 -4.44 -8.96 10.00
C GLY A 365 -5.49 -8.08 10.71
N LEU A 366 -6.31 -7.37 9.94
CA LEU A 366 -7.33 -6.44 10.43
C LEU A 366 -8.74 -7.05 10.25
N ASP A 367 -9.05 -8.06 11.04
CA ASP A 367 -10.28 -8.86 10.90
C ASP A 367 -11.59 -8.04 11.02
N ASP A 368 -11.55 -6.87 11.66
CA ASP A 368 -12.71 -5.97 11.84
C ASP A 368 -12.97 -5.02 10.66
N LEU A 369 -12.15 -5.07 9.61
CA LEU A 369 -12.16 -4.16 8.47
C LEU A 369 -12.37 -4.87 7.13
N GLY A 370 -12.53 -4.09 6.07
CA GLY A 370 -12.58 -4.55 4.68
C GLY A 370 -13.92 -5.18 4.25
N VAL A 371 -14.92 -5.22 5.14
CA VAL A 371 -16.25 -5.80 4.87
C VAL A 371 -17.36 -4.96 5.52
N ILE A 372 -18.47 -4.73 4.81
CA ILE A 372 -19.67 -4.13 5.37
C ILE A 372 -20.57 -5.24 5.95
N ALA A 373 -20.46 -5.45 7.25
CA ALA A 373 -21.28 -6.43 7.99
C ALA A 373 -21.48 -5.96 9.44
N PRO A 374 -22.52 -6.44 10.13
CA PRO A 374 -22.70 -6.15 11.56
C PRO A 374 -21.45 -6.51 12.37
N GLU A 375 -21.20 -5.72 13.41
CA GLU A 375 -20.05 -5.80 14.33
C GLU A 375 -18.69 -5.37 13.75
N LYS A 376 -18.59 -5.08 12.46
CA LYS A 376 -17.38 -4.54 11.83
C LYS A 376 -17.21 -3.05 12.15
N THR A 377 -15.96 -2.59 12.11
CA THR A 377 -15.63 -1.16 12.23
C THR A 377 -16.18 -0.40 11.02
N ALA A 378 -16.78 0.76 11.27
CA ALA A 378 -17.39 1.58 10.24
C ALA A 378 -16.32 2.44 9.51
N ASP A 379 -15.47 1.77 8.76
CA ASP A 379 -14.60 2.36 7.73
C ASP A 379 -15.33 2.18 6.40
N LEU A 380 -16.00 3.24 5.94
CA LEU A 380 -16.90 3.23 4.80
C LEU A 380 -16.63 4.41 3.88
N ILE A 381 -16.74 4.16 2.57
CA ILE A 381 -16.62 5.22 1.56
C ILE A 381 -17.78 5.12 0.57
N ALA A 382 -18.13 6.24 -0.03
CA ALA A 382 -19.06 6.24 -1.17
C ALA A 382 -18.50 7.06 -2.34
N MET A 383 -18.84 6.62 -3.53
CA MET A 383 -18.50 7.25 -4.79
C MET A 383 -19.68 7.25 -5.74
N PRO A 384 -19.85 8.26 -6.63
CA PRO A 384 -20.89 8.26 -7.63
C PRO A 384 -20.71 7.12 -8.63
N GLY A 385 -21.79 6.46 -9.05
CA GLY A 385 -21.77 5.35 -9.99
C GLY A 385 -21.47 3.99 -9.37
N ASP A 386 -20.97 3.07 -10.19
CA ASP A 386 -20.74 1.67 -9.82
C ASP A 386 -19.29 1.24 -10.18
N PRO A 387 -18.39 1.10 -9.21
CA PRO A 387 -17.00 0.73 -9.46
C PRO A 387 -16.83 -0.70 -10.01
N LEU A 388 -17.86 -1.54 -9.93
CA LEU A 388 -17.85 -2.88 -10.52
C LEU A 388 -18.02 -2.83 -12.05
N THR A 389 -18.61 -1.74 -12.58
CA THR A 389 -18.82 -1.54 -14.02
C THR A 389 -17.96 -0.46 -14.64
N ASP A 390 -17.61 0.55 -13.83
CA ASP A 390 -16.71 1.64 -14.20
C ASP A 390 -15.71 1.87 -13.07
N ILE A 391 -14.53 1.30 -13.21
CA ILE A 391 -13.49 1.35 -12.17
C ILE A 391 -12.91 2.74 -11.97
N GLU A 392 -13.03 3.66 -12.94
CA GLU A 392 -12.52 5.02 -12.86
C GLU A 392 -13.20 5.84 -11.76
N VAL A 393 -14.45 5.50 -11.38
CA VAL A 393 -15.18 6.19 -10.31
C VAL A 393 -14.53 6.02 -8.93
N THR A 394 -13.56 5.10 -8.78
CA THR A 394 -12.75 4.98 -7.56
C THR A 394 -11.91 6.22 -7.27
N GLY A 395 -11.66 7.06 -8.27
CA GLY A 395 -11.03 8.38 -8.12
C GLY A 395 -11.99 9.49 -7.67
N GLU A 396 -13.29 9.22 -7.60
CA GLU A 396 -14.33 10.21 -7.31
C GLU A 396 -14.97 10.04 -5.92
N VAL A 397 -14.29 9.39 -4.98
CA VAL A 397 -14.79 9.20 -3.61
C VAL A 397 -15.15 10.56 -3.00
N ASP A 398 -16.39 10.72 -2.53
CA ASP A 398 -16.89 11.97 -1.96
C ASP A 398 -17.50 11.81 -0.56
N LEU A 399 -17.79 10.59 -0.10
CA LEU A 399 -18.01 10.27 1.31
C LEU A 399 -16.84 9.44 1.84
N VAL A 400 -16.29 9.87 2.99
CA VAL A 400 -15.30 9.08 3.73
C VAL A 400 -15.67 9.06 5.20
N MET A 401 -15.88 7.85 5.73
CA MET A 401 -16.08 7.57 7.14
C MET A 401 -14.99 6.63 7.63
N LYS A 402 -14.30 7.00 8.71
CA LYS A 402 -13.32 6.15 9.40
C LYS A 402 -13.72 6.02 10.86
N GLU A 403 -13.83 4.78 11.34
CA GLU A 403 -14.27 4.49 12.71
C GLU A 403 -15.58 5.22 13.10
N GLY A 404 -16.51 5.30 12.13
CA GLY A 404 -17.80 5.99 12.31
C GLY A 404 -17.73 7.53 12.27
N THR A 405 -16.53 8.11 12.18
CA THR A 405 -16.34 9.56 12.03
C THR A 405 -16.31 9.94 10.56
N VAL A 406 -17.15 10.89 10.15
CA VAL A 406 -17.20 11.39 8.77
C VAL A 406 -16.13 12.43 8.56
N HIS A 407 -15.16 12.16 7.67
CA HIS A 407 -14.04 13.06 7.29
C HIS A 407 -14.31 13.82 5.99
N ARG A 408 -15.11 13.25 5.08
CA ARG A 408 -15.52 13.90 3.83
C ARG A 408 -17.01 13.63 3.58
N ARG A 409 -17.71 14.62 3.00
CA ARG A 409 -19.12 14.50 2.63
C ARG A 409 -19.35 14.91 1.18
N PRO A 410 -20.33 14.29 0.50
CA PRO A 410 -20.77 14.77 -0.80
C PRO A 410 -21.17 16.25 -0.74
N ALA A 411 -20.87 16.98 -1.81
CA ALA A 411 -21.36 18.34 -1.93
C ALA A 411 -22.91 18.36 -1.85
N ALA A 412 -23.46 19.32 -1.11
CA ALA A 412 -24.90 19.49 -1.10
C ALA A 412 -25.40 19.66 -2.56
N PRO A 413 -26.50 19.01 -2.96
CA PRO A 413 -27.05 19.23 -4.29
C PRO A 413 -27.26 20.73 -4.53
N SER A 414 -26.74 21.23 -5.61
CA SER A 414 -26.98 22.64 -6.03
C SER A 414 -28.48 22.85 -6.17
N ALA A 415 -29.03 23.76 -5.36
CA ALA A 415 -30.46 24.07 -5.34
C ALA A 415 -30.92 24.67 -6.68
#